data_9839e2a81a188a9d799083c68394bcc4
#
_entry.id   9839e2a81a188a9d799083c68394bcc4
#
_cell.length_a   1.000
_cell.length_b   1.000
_cell.length_c   1.000
_cell.angle_alpha   90.00
_cell.angle_beta   90.00
_cell.angle_gamma   90.00
#
_symmetry.space_group_name_H-M   'P 1'
#
loop_
_entity.id
_entity.type
_entity.pdbx_description
1 polymer ?
#
loop_
_entity_poly.entity_id
_entity_poly.type
_entity_poly.pdbx_seq_one_letter_code
_entity_poly.pdbx_strand_id
1 'polypeptide(L)'
;MLLVMARPDATYWQDRRVTVTGGAGFLGTAVVRDLEQLGAQVSVIRSSQYDLRDPGAARAAVSGAEVVIHLAARVGGIGFNRRHPAPLAYDNLVMGSNVFEQSRLAGVGKLVAACSVCAYPKFTPVPFAEDDLWNGYPEESNAPYGLAKKMMLVLSDAYRREYDFDSCAPILANLYGPDDNFDLEDSHVIAAMIRKFVGAEKHGTPEVVLWGTGEPTREFLYVDDAARALLLAAERLQTSEPVNVGTGRETKIRDLAESIRTLVGFEGEIVWDSTRPDGQPARYLDVTRARELMGFEATTSLEEGLRRTIDSFASTLVGTS
;
A
#
# COMPACT_ATOMS: atom_id res chain seq x y z
N MET A 1 -17.18 0.57 26.53
CA MET A 1 -15.81 0.15 26.73
C MET A 1 -15.00 0.80 25.61
N LEU A 2 -14.19 1.82 25.94
CA LEU A 2 -13.31 2.43 24.94
C LEU A 2 -12.33 1.35 24.45
N LEU A 3 -12.45 0.93 23.21
CA LEU A 3 -11.44 0.09 22.57
C LEU A 3 -10.13 0.90 22.58
N VAL A 4 -9.17 0.48 23.42
CA VAL A 4 -7.82 1.02 23.34
C VAL A 4 -7.24 0.58 22.01
N MET A 5 -6.98 1.54 21.12
CA MET A 5 -6.38 1.26 19.81
C MET A 5 -5.08 0.48 20.00
N ALA A 6 -4.95 -0.63 19.27
CA ALA A 6 -3.78 -1.46 19.38
C ALA A 6 -2.54 -0.76 18.84
N ARG A 7 -1.47 -0.85 19.62
CA ARG A 7 -0.12 -0.48 19.19
C ARG A 7 0.72 -1.74 19.04
N PRO A 8 1.71 -1.74 18.15
CA PRO A 8 2.70 -2.81 18.10
C PRO A 8 3.39 -3.00 19.46
N ASP A 9 3.62 -4.26 19.82
CA ASP A 9 4.22 -4.63 21.10
C ASP A 9 5.75 -4.58 21.00
N ALA A 10 6.36 -3.62 21.69
CA ALA A 10 7.81 -3.48 21.72
C ALA A 10 8.50 -4.77 22.21
N THR A 11 7.88 -5.52 23.13
CA THR A 11 8.44 -6.79 23.63
C THR A 11 8.48 -7.85 22.53
N TYR A 12 7.50 -7.85 21.62
CA TYR A 12 7.50 -8.77 20.48
C TYR A 12 8.63 -8.46 19.50
N TRP A 13 8.94 -7.18 19.27
CA TRP A 13 9.90 -6.73 18.27
C TRP A 13 11.34 -6.61 18.77
N GLN A 14 11.55 -6.42 20.07
CA GLN A 14 12.88 -6.22 20.66
C GLN A 14 13.83 -7.36 20.25
N ASP A 15 14.98 -6.97 19.64
CA ASP A 15 16.05 -7.85 19.16
C ASP A 15 15.63 -8.87 18.08
N ARG A 16 14.39 -8.81 17.59
CA ARG A 16 13.88 -9.72 16.53
C ARG A 16 14.51 -9.39 15.19
N ARG A 17 15.01 -10.41 14.49
CA ARG A 17 15.57 -10.27 13.15
C ARG A 17 14.44 -10.22 12.12
N VAL A 18 14.26 -9.04 11.52
CA VAL A 18 13.19 -8.78 10.55
C VAL A 18 13.78 -8.44 9.19
N THR A 19 13.40 -9.18 8.17
CA THR A 19 13.71 -8.84 6.78
C THR A 19 12.55 -8.09 6.15
N VAL A 20 12.81 -6.90 5.62
CA VAL A 20 11.82 -6.09 4.89
C VAL A 20 12.22 -6.00 3.42
N THR A 21 11.53 -6.74 2.56
CA THR A 21 11.72 -6.62 1.12
C THR A 21 10.99 -5.38 0.62
N GLY A 22 11.63 -4.59 -0.24
CA GLY A 22 11.10 -3.28 -0.62
C GLY A 22 11.19 -2.24 0.51
N GLY A 23 12.01 -2.51 1.55
CA GLY A 23 12.16 -1.66 2.73
C GLY A 23 12.72 -0.26 2.46
N ALA A 24 13.27 -0.01 1.27
CA ALA A 24 13.71 1.32 0.84
C ALA A 24 12.69 2.07 -0.03
N GLY A 25 11.50 1.48 -0.25
CA GLY A 25 10.40 2.12 -0.97
C GLY A 25 9.50 2.92 -0.04
N PHE A 26 8.46 3.53 -0.60
CA PHE A 26 7.51 4.40 0.08
C PHE A 26 6.96 3.78 1.39
N LEU A 27 6.19 2.69 1.33
CA LEU A 27 5.69 1.99 2.52
C LEU A 27 6.82 1.37 3.35
N GLY A 28 7.85 0.87 2.68
CA GLY A 28 8.97 0.19 3.31
C GLY A 28 9.73 1.07 4.30
N THR A 29 9.96 2.33 3.96
CA THR A 29 10.66 3.29 4.82
C THR A 29 9.91 3.50 6.14
N ALA A 30 8.58 3.63 6.10
CA ALA A 30 7.75 3.76 7.29
C ALA A 30 7.80 2.48 8.16
N VAL A 31 7.70 1.30 7.53
CA VAL A 31 7.79 0.00 8.24
C VAL A 31 9.17 -0.18 8.90
N VAL A 32 10.25 0.13 8.19
CA VAL A 32 11.62 0.02 8.71
C VAL A 32 11.81 0.96 9.91
N ARG A 33 11.44 2.23 9.76
CA ARG A 33 11.48 3.22 10.84
C ARG A 33 10.76 2.74 12.11
N ASP A 34 9.53 2.24 11.96
CA ASP A 34 8.73 1.81 13.10
C ASP A 34 9.33 0.55 13.78
N LEU A 35 9.86 -0.39 12.99
CA LEU A 35 10.55 -1.58 13.49
C LEU A 35 11.83 -1.21 14.27
N GLU A 36 12.64 -0.29 13.74
CA GLU A 36 13.86 0.18 14.40
C GLU A 36 13.54 0.90 15.72
N GLN A 37 12.47 1.70 15.76
CA GLN A 37 11.99 2.35 16.99
C GLN A 37 11.51 1.33 18.06
N LEU A 38 11.04 0.15 17.62
CA LEU A 38 10.63 -0.94 18.50
C LEU A 38 11.80 -1.87 18.88
N GLY A 39 13.02 -1.56 18.46
CA GLY A 39 14.23 -2.32 18.80
C GLY A 39 14.47 -3.57 17.96
N ALA A 40 13.82 -3.71 16.80
CA ALA A 40 14.06 -4.83 15.89
C ALA A 40 15.40 -4.69 15.14
N GLN A 41 16.02 -5.82 14.81
CA GLN A 41 17.19 -5.91 13.93
C GLN A 41 16.73 -6.02 12.49
N VAL A 42 16.72 -4.91 11.75
CA VAL A 42 16.08 -4.83 10.42
C VAL A 42 17.10 -5.02 9.30
N SER A 43 16.80 -5.95 8.40
CA SER A 43 17.50 -6.14 7.11
C SER A 43 16.66 -5.58 5.98
N VAL A 44 17.12 -4.48 5.37
CA VAL A 44 16.46 -3.82 4.23
C VAL A 44 16.92 -4.44 2.92
N ILE A 45 16.02 -5.10 2.21
CA ILE A 45 16.31 -5.77 0.95
C ILE A 45 16.01 -4.83 -0.23
N ARG A 46 17.04 -4.54 -1.04
CA ARG A 46 17.00 -3.68 -2.22
C ARG A 46 17.16 -4.51 -3.49
N SER A 47 16.43 -4.17 -4.55
CA SER A 47 16.50 -4.87 -5.84
C SER A 47 17.88 -4.79 -6.52
N SER A 48 18.68 -3.78 -6.19
CA SER A 48 20.06 -3.65 -6.67
C SER A 48 21.02 -4.69 -6.08
N GLN A 49 20.65 -5.33 -4.96
CA GLN A 49 21.46 -6.34 -4.28
C GLN A 49 20.85 -7.73 -4.40
N TYR A 50 19.51 -7.81 -4.36
CA TYR A 50 18.76 -9.05 -4.38
C TYR A 50 17.60 -8.96 -5.39
N ASP A 51 17.75 -9.56 -6.56
CA ASP A 51 16.65 -9.74 -7.48
C ASP A 51 15.77 -10.89 -7.03
N LEU A 52 14.66 -10.58 -6.37
CA LEU A 52 13.75 -11.59 -5.82
C LEU A 52 13.08 -12.48 -6.87
N ARG A 53 13.24 -12.19 -8.17
CA ARG A 53 12.85 -13.09 -9.25
C ARG A 53 13.78 -14.28 -9.39
N ASP A 54 15.01 -14.17 -8.87
CA ASP A 54 15.94 -15.29 -8.73
C ASP A 54 15.72 -16.00 -7.38
N PRO A 55 15.46 -17.33 -7.38
CA PRO A 55 15.22 -18.07 -6.14
C PRO A 55 16.43 -18.07 -5.20
N GLY A 56 17.66 -18.04 -5.73
CA GLY A 56 18.89 -18.00 -4.93
C GLY A 56 19.06 -16.66 -4.22
N ALA A 57 18.77 -15.55 -4.92
CA ALA A 57 18.75 -14.21 -4.33
C ALA A 57 17.65 -14.07 -3.28
N ALA A 58 16.43 -14.59 -3.54
CA ALA A 58 15.34 -14.61 -2.58
C ALA A 58 15.72 -15.39 -1.31
N ARG A 59 16.36 -16.57 -1.47
CA ARG A 59 16.87 -17.37 -0.34
C ARG A 59 17.90 -16.60 0.49
N ALA A 60 18.85 -15.96 -0.16
CA ALA A 60 19.85 -15.16 0.53
C ALA A 60 19.22 -13.97 1.28
N ALA A 61 18.21 -13.31 0.68
CA ALA A 61 17.50 -12.18 1.26
C ALA A 61 16.74 -12.52 2.55
N VAL A 62 16.17 -13.74 2.67
CA VAL A 62 15.36 -14.15 3.84
C VAL A 62 16.14 -14.97 4.85
N SER A 63 17.42 -15.25 4.58
CA SER A 63 18.25 -16.10 5.43
C SER A 63 18.43 -15.50 6.82
N GLY A 64 18.15 -16.30 7.86
CA GLY A 64 18.29 -15.91 9.26
C GLY A 64 17.19 -14.97 9.80
N ALA A 65 16.22 -14.61 8.98
CA ALA A 65 15.07 -13.82 9.45
C ALA A 65 14.13 -14.65 10.32
N GLU A 66 13.60 -14.05 11.37
CA GLU A 66 12.50 -14.61 12.17
C GLU A 66 11.15 -14.16 11.62
N VAL A 67 11.11 -12.91 11.12
CA VAL A 67 9.93 -12.35 10.46
C VAL A 67 10.34 -11.79 9.10
N VAL A 68 9.52 -12.02 8.08
CA VAL A 68 9.67 -11.40 6.76
C VAL A 68 8.45 -10.54 6.48
N ILE A 69 8.65 -9.25 6.17
CA ILE A 69 7.62 -8.35 5.66
C ILE A 69 7.89 -8.10 4.18
N HIS A 70 7.05 -8.68 3.32
CA HIS A 70 7.21 -8.63 1.87
C HIS A 70 6.40 -7.47 1.28
N LEU A 71 7.10 -6.37 0.98
CA LEU A 71 6.54 -5.16 0.36
C LEU A 71 7.05 -4.95 -1.07
N ALA A 72 8.11 -5.65 -1.47
CA ALA A 72 8.66 -5.52 -2.81
C ALA A 72 7.60 -5.81 -3.86
N ALA A 73 7.39 -4.85 -4.75
CA ALA A 73 6.46 -4.96 -5.85
C ALA A 73 6.90 -4.05 -7.01
N ARG A 74 6.58 -4.46 -8.22
CA ARG A 74 6.53 -3.57 -9.36
C ARG A 74 5.14 -2.93 -9.38
N VAL A 75 5.06 -1.62 -9.24
CA VAL A 75 3.79 -0.90 -9.11
C VAL A 75 3.91 0.46 -9.79
N GLY A 76 2.79 0.99 -10.26
CA GLY A 76 2.71 2.33 -10.84
C GLY A 76 1.26 2.78 -11.01
N GLY A 77 1.07 3.99 -11.48
CA GLY A 77 -0.24 4.54 -11.80
C GLY A 77 -0.91 3.84 -13.00
N ILE A 78 -2.16 4.22 -13.32
CA ILE A 78 -2.95 3.63 -14.42
C ILE A 78 -2.20 3.69 -15.76
N GLY A 79 -1.46 4.79 -16.02
CA GLY A 79 -0.66 4.94 -17.23
C GLY A 79 0.43 3.87 -17.35
N PHE A 80 1.18 3.66 -16.28
CA PHE A 80 2.22 2.62 -16.21
C PHE A 80 1.61 1.22 -16.36
N ASN A 81 0.51 0.93 -15.67
CA ASN A 81 -0.14 -0.37 -15.71
C ASN A 81 -0.61 -0.75 -17.11
N ARG A 82 -1.14 0.21 -17.88
CA ARG A 82 -1.56 -0.01 -19.27
C ARG A 82 -0.38 -0.25 -20.21
N ARG A 83 0.78 0.39 -19.96
CA ARG A 83 1.98 0.24 -20.81
C ARG A 83 2.75 -1.05 -20.51
N HIS A 84 2.67 -1.55 -19.27
CA HIS A 84 3.53 -2.64 -18.78
C HIS A 84 2.76 -3.79 -18.10
N PRO A 85 1.66 -4.32 -18.68
CA PRO A 85 0.83 -5.33 -18.01
C PRO A 85 1.57 -6.66 -17.76
N ALA A 86 2.38 -7.12 -18.73
CA ALA A 86 3.10 -8.39 -18.59
C ALA A 86 4.19 -8.36 -17.51
N PRO A 87 5.09 -7.35 -17.45
CA PRO A 87 6.01 -7.22 -16.33
C PRO A 87 5.32 -7.06 -14.97
N LEU A 88 4.18 -6.37 -14.89
CA LEU A 88 3.41 -6.24 -13.65
C LEU A 88 2.91 -7.59 -13.14
N ALA A 89 2.40 -8.45 -14.02
CA ALA A 89 1.97 -9.78 -13.64
C ALA A 89 3.17 -10.66 -13.28
N TYR A 90 4.12 -10.79 -14.19
CA TYR A 90 5.25 -11.72 -14.06
C TYR A 90 6.15 -11.40 -12.86
N ASP A 91 6.63 -10.16 -12.76
CA ASP A 91 7.60 -9.79 -11.72
C ASP A 91 6.99 -9.97 -10.33
N ASN A 92 5.74 -9.52 -10.12
CA ASN A 92 5.09 -9.64 -8.81
C ASN A 92 4.73 -11.10 -8.45
N LEU A 93 4.30 -11.92 -9.42
CA LEU A 93 4.05 -13.35 -9.18
C LEU A 93 5.33 -14.08 -8.80
N VAL A 94 6.40 -13.89 -9.56
CA VAL A 94 7.66 -14.60 -9.33
C VAL A 94 8.32 -14.16 -8.03
N MET A 95 8.39 -12.85 -7.75
CA MET A 95 8.93 -12.35 -6.49
C MET A 95 8.16 -12.89 -5.29
N GLY A 96 6.82 -12.79 -5.32
CA GLY A 96 5.98 -13.27 -4.23
C GLY A 96 6.14 -14.78 -4.01
N SER A 97 6.06 -15.59 -5.07
CA SER A 97 6.20 -17.04 -4.98
C SER A 97 7.58 -17.44 -4.42
N ASN A 98 8.64 -16.80 -4.89
CA ASN A 98 9.99 -17.06 -4.38
C ASN A 98 10.12 -16.68 -2.90
N VAL A 99 9.60 -15.53 -2.48
CA VAL A 99 9.67 -15.11 -1.08
C VAL A 99 8.89 -16.07 -0.18
N PHE A 100 7.71 -16.53 -0.59
CA PHE A 100 6.95 -17.54 0.17
C PHE A 100 7.75 -18.84 0.32
N GLU A 101 8.20 -19.44 -0.79
CA GLU A 101 8.93 -20.72 -0.74
C GLU A 101 10.25 -20.61 -0.01
N GLN A 102 11.05 -19.57 -0.28
CA GLN A 102 12.34 -19.43 0.37
C GLN A 102 12.22 -19.10 1.86
N SER A 103 11.18 -18.35 2.28
CA SER A 103 10.91 -18.09 3.71
C SER A 103 10.57 -19.40 4.44
N ARG A 104 9.71 -20.25 3.86
CA ARG A 104 9.39 -21.56 4.41
C ARG A 104 10.65 -22.44 4.55
N LEU A 105 11.44 -22.53 3.47
CA LEU A 105 12.67 -23.35 3.46
C LEU A 105 13.74 -22.83 4.42
N ALA A 106 13.79 -21.53 4.68
CA ALA A 106 14.69 -20.90 5.63
C ALA A 106 14.23 -21.00 7.10
N GLY A 107 13.03 -21.54 7.34
CA GLY A 107 12.46 -21.64 8.69
C GLY A 107 12.02 -20.30 9.28
N VAL A 108 11.62 -19.34 8.44
CA VAL A 108 11.04 -18.07 8.88
C VAL A 108 9.79 -18.35 9.72
N GLY A 109 9.69 -17.76 10.91
CA GLY A 109 8.58 -17.97 11.82
C GLY A 109 7.29 -17.26 11.41
N LYS A 110 7.39 -16.11 10.71
CA LYS A 110 6.23 -15.34 10.24
C LYS A 110 6.52 -14.63 8.93
N LEU A 111 5.60 -14.76 7.95
CA LEU A 111 5.63 -13.98 6.71
C LEU A 111 4.37 -13.10 6.61
N VAL A 112 4.56 -11.79 6.45
CA VAL A 112 3.50 -10.84 6.12
C VAL A 112 3.70 -10.34 4.69
N ALA A 113 2.81 -10.66 3.77
CA ALA A 113 2.90 -10.25 2.37
C ALA A 113 1.83 -9.19 2.04
N ALA A 114 2.22 -7.95 1.77
CA ALA A 114 1.27 -6.90 1.46
C ALA A 114 0.46 -7.22 0.19
N CYS A 115 -0.86 -7.39 0.34
CA CYS A 115 -1.83 -7.46 -0.75
C CYS A 115 -2.38 -6.05 -1.05
N SER A 116 -3.32 -5.92 -1.98
CA SER A 116 -3.85 -4.63 -2.43
C SER A 116 -5.34 -4.71 -2.72
N VAL A 117 -6.05 -3.62 -2.47
CA VAL A 117 -7.45 -3.43 -2.88
C VAL A 117 -7.67 -3.65 -4.38
N CYS A 118 -6.63 -3.57 -5.22
CA CYS A 118 -6.69 -3.92 -6.64
C CYS A 118 -6.96 -5.41 -6.91
N ALA A 119 -6.89 -6.28 -5.89
CA ALA A 119 -7.23 -7.69 -5.99
C ALA A 119 -8.74 -7.95 -6.06
N TYR A 120 -9.57 -6.98 -5.66
CA TYR A 120 -11.03 -7.11 -5.69
C TYR A 120 -11.60 -7.10 -7.10
N PRO A 121 -12.72 -7.82 -7.32
CA PRO A 121 -13.45 -7.75 -8.58
C PRO A 121 -13.91 -6.33 -8.91
N LYS A 122 -14.00 -6.03 -10.21
CA LYS A 122 -14.44 -4.72 -10.72
C LYS A 122 -15.80 -4.28 -10.19
N PHE A 123 -16.73 -5.21 -10.03
CA PHE A 123 -18.11 -4.96 -9.63
C PHE A 123 -18.42 -5.45 -8.22
N THR A 124 -17.46 -5.36 -7.31
CA THR A 124 -17.68 -5.65 -5.89
C THR A 124 -18.62 -4.61 -5.28
N PRO A 125 -19.65 -5.03 -4.51
CA PRO A 125 -20.48 -4.10 -3.73
C PRO A 125 -19.61 -3.29 -2.73
N VAL A 126 -19.99 -2.06 -2.46
CA VAL A 126 -19.31 -1.23 -1.48
C VAL A 126 -20.07 -1.20 -0.15
N PRO A 127 -19.40 -1.20 1.01
CA PRO A 127 -17.96 -1.39 1.19
C PRO A 127 -17.50 -2.79 0.76
N PHE A 128 -16.27 -2.92 0.21
CA PHE A 128 -15.73 -4.20 -0.22
C PHE A 128 -15.51 -5.12 0.99
N ALA A 129 -16.31 -6.18 1.09
CA ALA A 129 -16.13 -7.21 2.10
C ALA A 129 -15.16 -8.30 1.59
N GLU A 130 -14.39 -8.87 2.51
CA GLU A 130 -13.38 -9.90 2.17
C GLU A 130 -14.01 -11.14 1.53
N ASP A 131 -15.25 -11.45 1.86
CA ASP A 131 -16.00 -12.58 1.29
C ASP A 131 -16.31 -12.40 -0.21
N ASP A 132 -16.34 -11.17 -0.71
CA ASP A 132 -16.57 -10.85 -2.12
C ASP A 132 -15.32 -10.93 -2.98
N LEU A 133 -14.15 -11.14 -2.37
CA LEU A 133 -12.87 -11.09 -3.07
C LEU A 133 -12.80 -12.05 -4.27
N TRP A 134 -13.48 -13.19 -4.20
CA TRP A 134 -13.44 -14.25 -5.22
C TRP A 134 -14.58 -14.20 -6.23
N ASN A 135 -15.49 -13.21 -6.13
CA ASN A 135 -16.73 -13.14 -6.90
C ASN A 135 -16.57 -12.52 -8.30
N GLY A 136 -15.35 -12.49 -8.86
CA GLY A 136 -15.14 -12.00 -10.22
C GLY A 136 -13.71 -11.59 -10.55
N TYR A 137 -13.57 -10.94 -11.71
CA TYR A 137 -12.30 -10.48 -12.25
C TYR A 137 -12.04 -9.02 -11.87
N PRO A 138 -10.79 -8.63 -11.52
CA PRO A 138 -10.43 -7.26 -11.21
C PRO A 138 -10.61 -6.30 -12.40
N GLU A 139 -10.56 -5.00 -12.13
CA GLU A 139 -10.59 -3.99 -13.20
C GLU A 139 -9.40 -4.20 -14.16
N GLU A 140 -9.67 -4.17 -15.45
CA GLU A 140 -8.80 -4.68 -16.50
C GLU A 140 -7.40 -4.03 -16.53
N SER A 141 -7.32 -2.73 -16.23
CA SER A 141 -6.03 -2.02 -16.23
C SER A 141 -5.16 -2.39 -15.02
N ASN A 142 -5.79 -2.81 -13.92
CA ASN A 142 -5.13 -3.21 -12.67
C ASN A 142 -5.03 -4.73 -12.51
N ALA A 143 -5.77 -5.51 -13.33
CA ALA A 143 -5.86 -6.96 -13.17
C ALA A 143 -4.51 -7.69 -13.14
N PRO A 144 -3.51 -7.36 -14.00
CA PRO A 144 -2.20 -8.01 -13.95
C PRO A 144 -1.51 -7.87 -12.59
N TYR A 145 -1.55 -6.69 -12.00
CA TYR A 145 -1.04 -6.43 -10.66
C TYR A 145 -1.94 -7.03 -9.57
N GLY A 146 -3.24 -6.77 -9.66
CA GLY A 146 -4.23 -7.21 -8.67
C GLY A 146 -4.27 -8.73 -8.51
N LEU A 147 -4.23 -9.49 -9.61
CA LEU A 147 -4.17 -10.95 -9.57
C LEU A 147 -2.85 -11.47 -8.99
N ALA A 148 -1.72 -10.85 -9.34
CA ALA A 148 -0.44 -11.22 -8.74
C ALA A 148 -0.46 -11.02 -7.22
N LYS A 149 -1.06 -9.94 -6.73
CA LYS A 149 -1.24 -9.69 -5.29
C LYS A 149 -2.25 -10.65 -4.65
N LYS A 150 -3.33 -10.97 -5.35
CA LYS A 150 -4.34 -11.96 -4.91
C LYS A 150 -3.74 -13.35 -4.70
N MET A 151 -2.76 -13.74 -5.50
CA MET A 151 -2.04 -15.02 -5.34
C MET A 151 -1.30 -15.14 -4.01
N MET A 152 -0.94 -14.03 -3.34
CA MET A 152 -0.33 -14.07 -2.00
C MET A 152 -1.29 -14.68 -0.96
N LEU A 153 -2.60 -14.42 -1.10
CA LEU A 153 -3.63 -15.04 -0.26
C LEU A 153 -3.73 -16.54 -0.51
N VAL A 154 -3.71 -16.96 -1.79
CA VAL A 154 -3.72 -18.39 -2.14
C VAL A 154 -2.50 -19.11 -1.61
N LEU A 155 -1.30 -18.49 -1.75
CA LEU A 155 -0.06 -19.05 -1.22
C LEU A 155 -0.11 -19.13 0.32
N SER A 156 -0.60 -18.08 0.98
CA SER A 156 -0.72 -18.07 2.45
C SER A 156 -1.60 -19.21 2.94
N ASP A 157 -2.76 -19.44 2.32
CA ASP A 157 -3.67 -20.54 2.69
C ASP A 157 -3.06 -21.91 2.39
N ALA A 158 -2.51 -22.11 1.19
CA ALA A 158 -1.92 -23.38 0.79
C ALA A 158 -0.73 -23.78 1.67
N TYR A 159 0.18 -22.84 1.94
CA TYR A 159 1.37 -23.09 2.75
C TYR A 159 1.04 -23.33 4.23
N ARG A 160 0.02 -22.65 4.74
CA ARG A 160 -0.49 -22.91 6.11
C ARG A 160 -1.06 -24.31 6.21
N ARG A 161 -1.89 -24.73 5.27
CA ARG A 161 -2.53 -26.06 5.30
C ARG A 161 -1.55 -27.22 5.11
N GLU A 162 -0.56 -27.04 4.25
CA GLU A 162 0.37 -28.14 3.91
C GLU A 162 1.61 -28.20 4.82
N TYR A 163 2.12 -27.04 5.23
CA TYR A 163 3.41 -26.95 5.94
C TYR A 163 3.29 -26.32 7.32
N ASP A 164 2.11 -25.96 7.78
CA ASP A 164 1.88 -25.18 9.00
C ASP A 164 2.71 -23.87 9.02
N PHE A 165 2.97 -23.32 7.82
CA PHE A 165 3.76 -22.10 7.67
C PHE A 165 2.94 -20.86 8.00
N ASP A 166 3.32 -20.15 9.07
CA ASP A 166 2.59 -18.96 9.51
C ASP A 166 2.81 -17.78 8.59
N SER A 167 1.80 -17.48 7.79
CA SER A 167 1.80 -16.35 6.86
C SER A 167 0.43 -15.69 6.80
N CYS A 168 0.41 -14.42 6.43
CA CYS A 168 -0.82 -13.66 6.16
C CYS A 168 -0.59 -12.63 5.04
N ALA A 169 -1.67 -12.21 4.39
CA ALA A 169 -1.61 -11.25 3.30
C ALA A 169 -2.66 -10.13 3.45
N PRO A 170 -2.43 -9.13 4.33
CA PRO A 170 -3.33 -8.01 4.54
C PRO A 170 -3.58 -7.23 3.25
N ILE A 171 -4.85 -6.87 2.98
CA ILE A 171 -5.29 -6.16 1.78
C ILE A 171 -5.31 -4.66 2.09
N LEU A 172 -4.32 -3.92 1.59
CA LEU A 172 -4.18 -2.49 1.85
C LEU A 172 -5.05 -1.66 0.91
N ALA A 173 -5.69 -0.62 1.45
CA ALA A 173 -6.33 0.45 0.69
C ALA A 173 -5.29 1.26 -0.12
N ASN A 174 -5.73 2.33 -0.84
CA ASN A 174 -4.77 3.19 -1.54
C ASN A 174 -3.95 3.98 -0.52
N LEU A 175 -2.64 3.83 -0.61
CA LEU A 175 -1.70 4.49 0.30
C LEU A 175 -1.34 5.89 -0.19
N TYR A 176 -1.04 6.78 0.75
CA TYR A 176 -0.47 8.11 0.49
C TYR A 176 0.37 8.57 1.69
N GLY A 177 1.29 9.49 1.48
CA GLY A 177 2.13 10.02 2.55
C GLY A 177 3.42 10.67 2.03
N PRO A 178 4.31 11.11 2.94
CA PRO A 178 5.66 11.52 2.61
C PRO A 178 6.41 10.43 1.84
N ASP A 179 7.31 10.86 0.95
CA ASP A 179 8.16 9.98 0.12
C ASP A 179 7.39 9.10 -0.89
N ASP A 180 6.10 9.39 -1.17
CA ASP A 180 5.38 8.77 -2.28
C ASP A 180 6.01 9.13 -3.63
N ASN A 181 5.65 8.42 -4.68
CA ASN A 181 6.07 8.74 -6.04
C ASN A 181 5.26 9.92 -6.58
N PHE A 182 5.90 11.08 -6.76
CA PHE A 182 5.29 12.29 -7.31
C PHE A 182 5.47 12.45 -8.84
N ASP A 183 5.87 11.42 -9.58
CA ASP A 183 5.93 11.48 -11.03
C ASP A 183 4.56 11.74 -11.66
N LEU A 184 4.47 12.62 -12.67
CA LEU A 184 3.18 13.03 -13.27
C LEU A 184 2.52 11.93 -14.10
N GLU A 185 3.29 10.99 -14.63
CA GLU A 185 2.78 9.92 -15.48
C GLU A 185 2.47 8.62 -14.71
N ASP A 186 3.27 8.35 -13.67
CA ASP A 186 3.29 7.04 -13.02
C ASP A 186 2.87 7.10 -11.53
N SER A 187 2.52 8.29 -10.99
CA SER A 187 2.09 8.44 -9.59
C SER A 187 0.61 8.12 -9.36
N HIS A 188 0.30 7.93 -8.08
CA HIS A 188 -1.08 7.80 -7.61
C HIS A 188 -1.77 9.16 -7.52
N VAL A 189 -3.11 9.15 -7.40
CA VAL A 189 -3.95 10.35 -7.53
C VAL A 189 -3.59 11.48 -6.55
N ILE A 190 -3.33 11.18 -5.26
CA ILE A 190 -2.97 12.20 -4.27
C ILE A 190 -1.63 12.85 -4.62
N ALA A 191 -0.59 12.05 -4.89
CA ALA A 191 0.73 12.55 -5.25
C ALA A 191 0.70 13.38 -6.54
N ALA A 192 -0.04 12.94 -7.57
CA ALA A 192 -0.24 13.69 -8.80
C ALA A 192 -0.93 15.04 -8.56
N MET A 193 -1.98 15.07 -7.73
CA MET A 193 -2.69 16.30 -7.40
C MET A 193 -1.80 17.26 -6.61
N ILE A 194 -1.13 16.80 -5.56
CA ILE A 194 -0.21 17.62 -4.76
C ILE A 194 0.84 18.27 -5.67
N ARG A 195 1.49 17.49 -6.54
CA ARG A 195 2.50 18.03 -7.47
C ARG A 195 1.92 19.10 -8.40
N LYS A 196 0.70 18.90 -8.91
CA LYS A 196 0.03 19.86 -9.78
C LYS A 196 -0.31 21.16 -9.03
N PHE A 197 -0.91 21.08 -7.85
CA PHE A 197 -1.29 22.25 -7.08
C PHE A 197 -0.08 23.03 -6.56
N VAL A 198 0.92 22.36 -5.99
CA VAL A 198 2.15 23.02 -5.53
C VAL A 198 2.90 23.65 -6.70
N GLY A 199 2.95 22.97 -7.85
CA GLY A 199 3.55 23.54 -9.06
C GLY A 199 2.78 24.76 -9.58
N ALA A 200 1.46 24.71 -9.60
CA ALA A 200 0.59 25.80 -10.05
C ALA A 200 0.72 27.04 -9.16
N GLU A 201 0.70 26.83 -7.84
CA GLU A 201 0.91 27.90 -6.86
C GLU A 201 2.30 28.55 -7.04
N LYS A 202 3.36 27.74 -7.08
CA LYS A 202 4.74 28.23 -7.24
C LYS A 202 4.96 29.03 -8.52
N HIS A 203 4.29 28.68 -9.62
CA HIS A 203 4.46 29.32 -10.94
C HIS A 203 3.38 30.36 -11.25
N GLY A 204 2.41 30.58 -10.36
CA GLY A 204 1.31 31.53 -10.55
C GLY A 204 0.42 31.18 -11.74
N THR A 205 0.21 29.87 -12.03
CA THR A 205 -0.68 29.45 -13.11
C THR A 205 -2.15 29.65 -12.68
N PRO A 206 -3.06 30.10 -13.59
CA PRO A 206 -4.43 30.43 -13.20
C PRO A 206 -5.31 29.20 -12.96
N GLU A 207 -4.89 28.03 -13.43
CA GLU A 207 -5.70 26.80 -13.35
C GLU A 207 -4.89 25.53 -13.13
N VAL A 208 -5.55 24.51 -12.55
CA VAL A 208 -5.07 23.14 -12.45
C VAL A 208 -6.05 22.22 -13.16
N VAL A 209 -5.58 21.52 -14.21
CA VAL A 209 -6.39 20.55 -14.95
C VAL A 209 -6.29 19.18 -14.30
N LEU A 210 -7.45 18.63 -13.88
CA LEU A 210 -7.59 17.27 -13.32
C LEU A 210 -8.41 16.40 -14.26
N TRP A 211 -8.10 15.10 -14.29
CA TRP A 211 -8.78 14.15 -15.17
C TRP A 211 -10.13 13.69 -14.60
N GLY A 212 -11.08 13.40 -15.50
CA GLY A 212 -12.39 12.87 -15.17
C GLY A 212 -13.38 13.94 -14.71
N THR A 213 -14.41 13.53 -13.98
CA THR A 213 -15.48 14.39 -13.46
C THR A 213 -15.27 14.81 -12.00
N GLY A 214 -14.39 14.10 -11.28
CA GLY A 214 -14.23 14.24 -9.83
C GLY A 214 -15.32 13.55 -9.00
N GLU A 215 -16.31 12.91 -9.63
CA GLU A 215 -17.42 12.24 -8.93
C GLU A 215 -17.06 10.91 -8.26
N PRO A 216 -16.11 10.07 -8.80
CA PRO A 216 -15.76 8.83 -8.16
C PRO A 216 -15.26 9.01 -6.73
N THR A 217 -15.48 7.97 -5.92
CA THR A 217 -14.97 7.93 -4.54
C THR A 217 -13.85 6.90 -4.38
N ARG A 218 -12.91 7.21 -3.51
CA ARG A 218 -11.78 6.34 -3.14
C ARG A 218 -11.57 6.38 -1.64
N GLU A 219 -10.93 5.36 -1.15
CA GLU A 219 -10.41 5.32 0.20
C GLU A 219 -8.90 5.54 0.17
N PHE A 220 -8.40 6.30 1.15
CA PHE A 220 -6.99 6.63 1.29
C PHE A 220 -6.52 6.33 2.71
N LEU A 221 -5.45 5.53 2.81
CA LEU A 221 -4.82 5.16 4.06
C LEU A 221 -3.45 5.81 4.16
N TYR A 222 -3.22 6.54 5.25
CA TYR A 222 -1.92 7.17 5.49
C TYR A 222 -0.83 6.12 5.73
N VAL A 223 0.36 6.35 5.20
CA VAL A 223 1.46 5.38 5.16
C VAL A 223 1.88 4.88 6.54
N ASP A 224 1.89 5.73 7.58
CA ASP A 224 2.23 5.34 8.94
C ASP A 224 1.16 4.41 9.55
N ASP A 225 -0.12 4.65 9.26
CA ASP A 225 -1.19 3.73 9.68
C ASP A 225 -1.07 2.38 8.97
N ALA A 226 -0.68 2.37 7.69
CA ALA A 226 -0.44 1.12 6.95
C ALA A 226 0.76 0.36 7.51
N ALA A 227 1.87 1.04 7.83
CA ALA A 227 3.03 0.43 8.48
C ALA A 227 2.64 -0.20 9.81
N ARG A 228 1.95 0.53 10.67
CA ARG A 228 1.42 0.03 11.95
C ARG A 228 0.52 -1.20 11.78
N ALA A 229 -0.35 -1.21 10.78
CA ALA A 229 -1.21 -2.36 10.49
C ALA A 229 -0.42 -3.61 10.11
N LEU A 230 0.65 -3.48 9.33
CA LEU A 230 1.52 -4.61 8.96
C LEU A 230 2.27 -5.20 10.15
N LEU A 231 2.72 -4.35 11.08
CA LEU A 231 3.33 -4.80 12.33
C LEU A 231 2.31 -5.55 13.20
N LEU A 232 1.11 -5.02 13.35
CA LEU A 232 0.02 -5.70 14.06
C LEU A 232 -0.40 -7.01 13.38
N ALA A 233 -0.37 -7.07 12.05
CA ALA A 233 -0.63 -8.29 11.31
C ALA A 233 0.42 -9.38 11.61
N ALA A 234 1.70 -9.00 11.70
CA ALA A 234 2.76 -9.93 12.09
C ALA A 234 2.55 -10.50 13.49
N GLU A 235 2.14 -9.65 14.43
CA GLU A 235 1.94 -10.03 15.82
C GLU A 235 0.68 -10.88 16.06
N ARG A 236 -0.42 -10.57 15.33
CA ARG A 236 -1.77 -10.98 15.75
C ARG A 236 -2.53 -11.84 14.75
N LEU A 237 -2.25 -11.74 13.45
CA LEU A 237 -2.97 -12.55 12.48
C LEU A 237 -2.46 -13.98 12.46
N GLN A 238 -3.23 -14.88 13.07
CA GLN A 238 -2.98 -16.34 13.08
C GLN A 238 -3.82 -17.05 12.03
N THR A 239 -4.18 -16.36 10.94
CA THR A 239 -5.06 -16.86 9.87
C THR A 239 -4.51 -16.51 8.50
N SER A 240 -4.84 -17.33 7.49
CA SER A 240 -4.65 -17.06 6.06
C SER A 240 -5.86 -16.36 5.42
N GLU A 241 -6.94 -16.15 6.17
CA GLU A 241 -8.11 -15.45 5.65
C GLU A 241 -7.77 -14.01 5.26
N PRO A 242 -8.40 -13.49 4.20
CA PRO A 242 -8.24 -12.10 3.81
C PRO A 242 -8.64 -11.14 4.93
N VAL A 243 -7.85 -10.09 5.14
CA VAL A 243 -8.15 -9.02 6.10
C VAL A 243 -7.91 -7.67 5.41
N ASN A 244 -8.96 -6.88 5.31
CA ASN A 244 -8.91 -5.53 4.78
C ASN A 244 -8.25 -4.56 5.75
N VAL A 245 -7.33 -3.74 5.25
CA VAL A 245 -6.64 -2.71 6.01
C VAL A 245 -6.86 -1.35 5.34
N GLY A 246 -7.64 -0.52 6.00
CA GLY A 246 -8.07 0.77 5.48
C GLY A 246 -8.62 1.66 6.59
N THR A 247 -9.32 2.71 6.18
CA THR A 247 -10.02 3.64 7.07
C THR A 247 -11.51 3.32 7.17
N GLY A 248 -12.06 2.55 6.21
CA GLY A 248 -13.49 2.34 6.02
C GLY A 248 -14.25 3.59 5.58
N ARG A 249 -13.56 4.62 5.08
CA ARG A 249 -14.14 5.92 4.70
C ARG A 249 -13.89 6.20 3.23
N GLU A 250 -14.95 6.52 2.52
CA GLU A 250 -14.83 7.00 1.15
C GLU A 250 -14.58 8.51 1.10
N THR A 251 -13.83 8.95 0.11
CA THR A 251 -13.56 10.36 -0.20
C THR A 251 -13.82 10.59 -1.67
N LYS A 252 -14.68 11.58 -1.99
CA LYS A 252 -14.92 11.99 -3.37
C LYS A 252 -13.67 12.66 -3.94
N ILE A 253 -13.32 12.34 -5.17
CA ILE A 253 -12.09 12.89 -5.80
C ILE A 253 -12.16 14.42 -5.90
N ARG A 254 -13.35 14.98 -6.11
CA ARG A 254 -13.56 16.43 -6.09
C ARG A 254 -13.27 17.05 -4.73
N ASP A 255 -13.74 16.44 -3.64
CA ASP A 255 -13.52 16.94 -2.28
C ASP A 255 -12.04 16.83 -1.88
N LEU A 256 -11.37 15.76 -2.34
CA LEU A 256 -9.93 15.61 -2.19
C LEU A 256 -9.16 16.74 -2.88
N ALA A 257 -9.53 17.08 -4.12
CA ALA A 257 -8.91 18.16 -4.87
C ALA A 257 -9.07 19.51 -4.18
N GLU A 258 -10.28 19.83 -3.67
CA GLU A 258 -10.55 21.05 -2.90
C GLU A 258 -9.76 21.10 -1.58
N SER A 259 -9.63 19.95 -0.90
CA SER A 259 -8.82 19.86 0.32
C SER A 259 -7.33 20.15 0.04
N ILE A 260 -6.77 19.57 -1.02
CA ILE A 260 -5.38 19.81 -1.43
C ILE A 260 -5.20 21.27 -1.88
N ARG A 261 -6.14 21.83 -2.69
CA ARG A 261 -6.13 23.22 -3.10
C ARG A 261 -6.04 24.16 -1.90
N THR A 262 -6.90 23.94 -0.89
CA THR A 262 -6.96 24.74 0.33
C THR A 262 -5.66 24.64 1.14
N LEU A 263 -5.14 23.41 1.33
CA LEU A 263 -3.91 23.19 2.11
C LEU A 263 -2.66 23.76 1.43
N VAL A 264 -2.60 23.78 0.10
CA VAL A 264 -1.51 24.39 -0.68
C VAL A 264 -1.65 25.93 -0.71
N GLY A 265 -2.85 26.46 -0.55
CA GLY A 265 -3.14 27.90 -0.70
C GLY A 265 -3.30 28.34 -2.17
N PHE A 266 -3.62 27.40 -3.07
CA PHE A 266 -3.81 27.73 -4.49
C PHE A 266 -5.17 28.43 -4.71
N GLU A 267 -5.12 29.67 -5.25
CA GLU A 267 -6.31 30.52 -5.46
C GLU A 267 -6.91 30.39 -6.87
N GLY A 268 -6.23 29.68 -7.79
CA GLY A 268 -6.72 29.47 -9.16
C GLY A 268 -7.87 28.48 -9.28
N GLU A 269 -8.28 28.22 -10.52
CA GLU A 269 -9.41 27.33 -10.83
C GLU A 269 -9.03 25.86 -10.94
N ILE A 270 -9.94 24.95 -10.57
CA ILE A 270 -9.86 23.51 -10.85
C ILE A 270 -10.69 23.22 -12.09
N VAL A 271 -10.03 22.81 -13.17
CA VAL A 271 -10.66 22.43 -14.42
C VAL A 271 -10.69 20.91 -14.55
N TRP A 272 -11.90 20.36 -14.80
CA TRP A 272 -12.08 18.91 -14.95
C TRP A 272 -12.09 18.51 -16.44
N ASP A 273 -11.12 17.70 -16.87
CA ASP A 273 -11.07 17.11 -18.21
C ASP A 273 -11.93 15.83 -18.25
N SER A 274 -13.23 15.99 -18.50
CA SER A 274 -14.18 14.87 -18.61
C SER A 274 -13.99 13.99 -19.83
N THR A 275 -13.06 14.30 -20.76
CA THR A 275 -12.68 13.40 -21.86
C THR A 275 -11.82 12.22 -21.38
N ARG A 276 -11.28 12.32 -20.17
CA ARG A 276 -10.53 11.25 -19.52
C ARG A 276 -11.45 10.39 -18.64
N PRO A 277 -11.20 9.07 -18.55
CA PRO A 277 -12.07 8.18 -17.80
C PRO A 277 -11.96 8.38 -16.28
N ASP A 278 -13.09 8.22 -15.59
CA ASP A 278 -13.20 8.28 -14.13
C ASP A 278 -12.70 7.00 -13.43
N GLY A 279 -12.66 5.86 -14.12
CA GLY A 279 -12.42 4.56 -13.51
C GLY A 279 -13.65 3.99 -12.78
N GLN A 280 -13.45 3.17 -11.73
CA GLN A 280 -14.54 2.61 -10.93
C GLN A 280 -15.29 3.73 -10.18
N PRO A 281 -16.65 3.68 -10.09
CA PRO A 281 -17.44 4.71 -9.41
C PRO A 281 -17.11 4.88 -7.92
N ALA A 282 -17.03 3.77 -7.19
CA ALA A 282 -16.71 3.75 -5.75
C ALA A 282 -15.77 2.60 -5.39
N ARG A 283 -14.85 2.83 -4.44
CA ARG A 283 -13.94 1.79 -3.93
C ARG A 283 -13.46 2.15 -2.53
N TYR A 284 -14.02 1.45 -1.53
CA TYR A 284 -13.59 1.51 -0.13
C TYR A 284 -13.89 0.18 0.56
N LEU A 285 -13.23 -0.10 1.68
CA LEU A 285 -13.14 -1.40 2.33
C LEU A 285 -14.05 -1.48 3.56
N ASP A 286 -14.64 -2.65 3.80
CA ASP A 286 -15.08 -3.03 5.13
C ASP A 286 -13.84 -3.40 5.96
N VAL A 287 -13.65 -2.73 7.08
CA VAL A 287 -12.48 -2.89 7.95
C VAL A 287 -12.80 -3.60 9.28
N THR A 288 -13.95 -4.24 9.35
CA THR A 288 -14.43 -4.90 10.56
C THR A 288 -13.46 -6.00 11.02
N ARG A 289 -12.99 -6.84 10.10
CA ARG A 289 -12.02 -7.91 10.43
C ARG A 289 -10.70 -7.39 10.98
N ALA A 290 -10.17 -6.29 10.43
CA ALA A 290 -8.95 -5.69 10.97
C ALA A 290 -9.12 -5.21 12.41
N ARG A 291 -10.28 -4.63 12.72
CA ARG A 291 -10.61 -4.22 14.08
C ARG A 291 -10.72 -5.42 15.03
N GLU A 292 -11.43 -6.47 14.63
CA GLU A 292 -11.68 -7.64 15.47
C GLU A 292 -10.43 -8.50 15.67
N LEU A 293 -9.65 -8.77 14.60
CA LEU A 293 -8.53 -9.70 14.65
C LEU A 293 -7.21 -9.03 15.07
N MET A 294 -7.04 -7.74 14.75
CA MET A 294 -5.78 -7.03 15.04
C MET A 294 -5.95 -5.88 16.04
N GLY A 295 -7.19 -5.43 16.31
CA GLY A 295 -7.45 -4.20 17.04
C GLY A 295 -7.01 -2.96 16.24
N PHE A 296 -6.91 -3.08 14.91
CA PHE A 296 -6.46 -1.99 14.06
C PHE A 296 -7.60 -1.05 13.68
N GLU A 297 -7.34 0.23 13.85
CA GLU A 297 -8.12 1.34 13.26
C GLU A 297 -7.14 2.41 12.78
N ALA A 298 -7.39 2.98 11.60
CA ALA A 298 -6.61 4.12 11.10
C ALA A 298 -6.85 5.36 11.98
N THR A 299 -5.77 6.03 12.37
CA THR A 299 -5.80 7.13 13.33
C THR A 299 -5.53 8.50 12.70
N THR A 300 -4.84 8.51 11.55
CA THR A 300 -4.49 9.75 10.86
C THR A 300 -5.67 10.23 10.04
N SER A 301 -6.15 11.45 10.30
CA SER A 301 -7.18 12.06 9.45
C SER A 301 -6.63 12.36 8.06
N LEU A 302 -7.51 12.40 7.05
CA LEU A 302 -7.10 12.73 5.67
C LEU A 302 -6.43 14.10 5.62
N GLU A 303 -6.99 15.11 6.31
CA GLU A 303 -6.43 16.47 6.34
C GLU A 303 -5.01 16.50 6.92
N GLU A 304 -4.79 15.85 8.07
CA GLU A 304 -3.48 15.78 8.69
C GLU A 304 -2.46 15.05 7.81
N GLY A 305 -2.86 13.90 7.24
CA GLY A 305 -1.99 13.16 6.33
C GLY A 305 -1.64 13.96 5.06
N LEU A 306 -2.62 14.69 4.48
CA LEU A 306 -2.37 15.56 3.34
C LEU A 306 -1.40 16.69 3.69
N ARG A 307 -1.58 17.35 4.84
CA ARG A 307 -0.67 18.43 5.28
C ARG A 307 0.77 17.92 5.36
N ARG A 308 1.01 16.80 6.06
CA ARG A 308 2.34 16.20 6.18
C ARG A 308 2.94 15.82 4.81
N THR A 309 2.11 15.31 3.90
CA THR A 309 2.54 14.91 2.56
C THR A 309 2.92 16.13 1.71
N ILE A 310 2.12 17.21 1.78
CA ILE A 310 2.39 18.48 1.08
C ILE A 310 3.66 19.11 1.60
N ASP A 311 3.84 19.20 2.93
CA ASP A 311 5.02 19.79 3.57
C ASP A 311 6.30 19.02 3.17
N SER A 312 6.24 17.69 3.17
CA SER A 312 7.35 16.84 2.72
C SER A 312 7.69 17.10 1.26
N PHE A 313 6.71 17.10 0.36
CA PHE A 313 6.92 17.36 -1.06
C PHE A 313 7.48 18.77 -1.31
N ALA A 314 6.92 19.80 -0.67
CA ALA A 314 7.39 21.17 -0.82
C ALA A 314 8.85 21.33 -0.38
N SER A 315 9.28 20.64 0.68
CA SER A 315 10.67 20.67 1.16
C SER A 315 11.66 20.11 0.13
N THR A 316 11.27 19.11 -0.66
CA THR A 316 12.14 18.55 -1.72
C THR A 316 12.40 19.54 -2.85
N LEU A 317 11.46 20.46 -3.11
CA LEU A 317 11.59 21.48 -4.16
C LEU A 317 12.49 22.66 -3.76
N VAL A 318 12.69 22.87 -2.46
CA VAL A 318 13.59 23.91 -1.93
C VAL A 318 15.05 23.44 -1.94
N GLY A 319 15.29 22.15 -1.71
CA GLY A 319 16.64 21.55 -1.67
C GLY A 319 17.32 21.37 -3.04
N THR A 320 16.61 21.61 -4.16
CA THR A 320 17.10 21.45 -5.53
C THR A 320 17.35 22.78 -6.27
N SER A 321 17.34 23.92 -5.56
CA SER A 321 17.54 25.27 -6.10
C SER A 321 18.98 25.75 -5.93
#